data_8cc26aa7d827a3948c389fb98b13ca7d
#
_entry.id   8cc26aa7d827a3948c389fb98b13ca7d
#
_cell.length_a   1.000
_cell.length_b   1.000
_cell.length_c   1.000
_cell.angle_alpha   90.00
_cell.angle_beta   90.00
_cell.angle_gamma   90.00
#
_symmetry.space_group_name_H-M   'P 1'
#
loop_
_entity.id
_entity.type
_entity.pdbx_description
1 polymer ?
#
loop_
_entity_poly.entity_id
_entity_poly.type
_entity_poly.pdbx_seq_one_letter_code
_entity_poly.pdbx_strand_id
1 'polypeptide(L)'
;MVKWSFNSLLLSKLTDVLDLSDNEIANRCKLSQTTLCHYLKGEVEMPVQALMQICNALRMPTRYFLSVNNRHVIPTRETATIEADRWKPITWSLDAVELTFGDGEGKIYWKDVASIMGLTPQKPHERFLLRTRFPINSFLLTCSHFNLSPFIFLKDENQPADIGKAKRQTATSSSTPAKPRTAPSYAELTRRIDLLEHDIADLKQRFTTLLHRQEELTKRVNVNIQNVQSSHIGIDHIGIAADERPDAQKSE
;
A
#
# COMPACT_ATOMS: atom_id res chain seq x y z
N MET A 1 -6.01 -16.30 4.99
CA MET A 1 -6.48 -14.93 5.31
C MET A 1 -6.06 -14.01 4.18
N VAL A 2 -6.98 -13.24 3.59
CA VAL A 2 -6.66 -12.29 2.52
C VAL A 2 -6.09 -11.03 3.16
N LYS A 3 -4.90 -10.60 2.74
CA LYS A 3 -4.27 -9.38 3.24
C LYS A 3 -4.40 -8.28 2.19
N TRP A 4 -5.15 -7.24 2.53
CA TRP A 4 -5.29 -6.04 1.73
C TRP A 4 -4.20 -5.03 2.07
N SER A 5 -3.66 -4.37 1.07
CA SER A 5 -2.67 -3.30 1.24
C SER A 5 -2.87 -2.17 0.22
N PHE A 6 -2.42 -0.98 0.58
CA PHE A 6 -2.42 0.17 -0.31
C PHE A 6 -1.18 0.15 -1.22
N ASN A 7 -1.39 0.42 -2.51
CA ASN A 7 -0.32 0.44 -3.52
C ASN A 7 0.34 1.83 -3.58
N SER A 8 1.27 2.08 -2.67
CA SER A 8 2.06 3.31 -2.67
C SER A 8 2.97 3.46 -3.89
N LEU A 9 3.38 2.34 -4.50
CA LEU A 9 4.22 2.36 -5.71
C LEU A 9 3.48 2.96 -6.90
N LEU A 10 2.18 2.66 -7.08
CA LEU A 10 1.40 3.33 -8.13
C LEU A 10 1.35 4.83 -7.88
N LEU A 11 1.11 5.22 -6.63
CA LEU A 11 0.97 6.62 -6.28
C LEU A 11 2.23 7.41 -6.69
N SER A 12 3.42 6.87 -6.44
CA SER A 12 4.70 7.48 -6.85
C SER A 12 4.95 7.50 -8.37
N LYS A 13 4.19 6.73 -9.14
CA LYS A 13 4.29 6.63 -10.61
C LYS A 13 3.12 7.27 -11.36
N LEU A 14 2.21 7.95 -10.66
CA LEU A 14 1.04 8.56 -11.31
C LEU A 14 1.42 9.56 -12.39
N THR A 15 2.47 10.34 -12.18
CA THR A 15 2.99 11.31 -13.17
C THR A 15 3.39 10.62 -14.46
N ASP A 16 4.11 9.50 -14.36
CA ASP A 16 4.58 8.74 -15.52
C ASP A 16 3.42 8.04 -16.25
N VAL A 17 2.49 7.43 -15.48
CA VAL A 17 1.36 6.68 -16.04
C VAL A 17 0.38 7.61 -16.77
N LEU A 18 0.13 8.79 -16.21
CA LEU A 18 -0.87 9.74 -16.74
C LEU A 18 -0.26 10.81 -17.66
N ASP A 19 1.07 10.93 -17.68
CA ASP A 19 1.78 12.03 -18.35
C ASP A 19 1.29 13.40 -17.88
N LEU A 20 1.16 13.54 -16.57
CA LEU A 20 0.70 14.74 -15.90
C LEU A 20 1.69 15.16 -14.82
N SER A 21 1.90 16.46 -14.66
CA SER A 21 2.68 16.97 -13.53
C SER A 21 1.93 16.83 -12.20
N ASP A 22 2.66 16.85 -11.08
CA ASP A 22 2.06 16.83 -9.74
C ASP A 22 1.05 17.97 -9.53
N ASN A 23 1.31 19.14 -10.11
CA ASN A 23 0.41 20.28 -10.07
C ASN A 23 -0.91 20.01 -10.81
N GLU A 24 -0.85 19.40 -11.98
CA GLU A 24 -2.04 19.04 -12.76
C GLU A 24 -2.85 17.97 -12.04
N ILE A 25 -2.19 16.96 -11.46
CA ILE A 25 -2.83 15.92 -10.65
C ILE A 25 -3.52 16.56 -9.44
N ALA A 26 -2.83 17.43 -8.70
CA ALA A 26 -3.38 18.12 -7.53
C ALA A 26 -4.60 18.94 -7.90
N ASN A 27 -4.52 19.73 -8.98
CA ASN A 27 -5.61 20.57 -9.48
C ASN A 27 -6.83 19.72 -9.88
N ARG A 28 -6.64 18.65 -10.64
CA ARG A 28 -7.72 17.71 -11.02
C ARG A 28 -8.38 17.09 -9.80
N CYS A 29 -7.56 16.68 -8.82
CA CYS A 29 -8.04 16.08 -7.58
C CYS A 29 -8.60 17.12 -6.59
N LYS A 30 -8.55 18.42 -6.88
CA LYS A 30 -8.92 19.50 -5.95
C LYS A 30 -8.22 19.35 -4.58
N LEU A 31 -6.96 18.96 -4.61
CA LEU A 31 -6.07 18.87 -3.45
C LEU A 31 -5.03 19.98 -3.54
N SER A 32 -4.49 20.42 -2.40
CA SER A 32 -3.29 21.25 -2.44
C SER A 32 -2.11 20.41 -2.92
N GLN A 33 -1.17 21.02 -3.65
CA GLN A 33 0.06 20.34 -4.09
C GLN A 33 0.81 19.75 -2.91
N THR A 34 0.91 20.48 -1.80
CA THR A 34 1.55 20.01 -0.57
C THR A 34 0.87 18.76 -0.02
N THR A 35 -0.47 18.73 0.01
CA THR A 35 -1.21 17.55 0.47
C THR A 35 -0.97 16.34 -0.44
N LEU A 36 -0.99 16.54 -1.76
CA LEU A 36 -0.69 15.46 -2.69
C LEU A 36 0.75 14.95 -2.49
N CYS A 37 1.73 15.84 -2.42
CA CYS A 37 3.13 15.46 -2.18
C CYS A 37 3.32 14.65 -0.89
N HIS A 38 2.65 15.03 0.20
CA HIS A 38 2.70 14.25 1.45
C HIS A 38 2.10 12.84 1.28
N TYR A 39 1.03 12.69 0.49
CA TYR A 39 0.48 11.37 0.16
C TYR A 39 1.43 10.56 -0.74
N LEU A 40 2.02 11.19 -1.77
CA LEU A 40 2.98 10.54 -2.69
C LEU A 40 4.22 10.03 -1.96
N LYS A 41 4.72 10.79 -0.99
CA LYS A 41 5.88 10.44 -0.16
C LYS A 41 5.55 9.48 0.99
N GLY A 42 4.26 9.25 1.29
CA GLY A 42 3.83 8.46 2.44
C GLY A 42 4.07 9.13 3.79
N GLU A 43 4.34 10.45 3.81
CA GLU A 43 4.55 11.24 5.05
C GLU A 43 3.26 11.40 5.84
N VAL A 44 2.13 11.40 5.15
CA VAL A 44 0.79 11.46 5.74
C VAL A 44 -0.05 10.32 5.18
N GLU A 45 -0.72 9.59 6.06
CA GLU A 45 -1.61 8.52 5.64
C GLU A 45 -2.83 9.08 4.89
N MET A 46 -3.06 8.56 3.68
CA MET A 46 -4.19 8.96 2.84
C MET A 46 -5.51 8.47 3.45
N PRO A 47 -6.54 9.32 3.57
CA PRO A 47 -7.88 8.86 3.95
C PRO A 47 -8.61 8.24 2.76
N VAL A 48 -9.57 7.35 3.03
CA VAL A 48 -10.44 6.72 2.02
C VAL A 48 -11.15 7.76 1.16
N GLN A 49 -11.58 8.87 1.76
CA GLN A 49 -12.23 9.98 1.03
C GLN A 49 -11.30 10.59 -0.03
N ALA A 50 -10.02 10.79 0.30
CA ALA A 50 -9.03 11.31 -0.66
C ALA A 50 -8.72 10.28 -1.75
N LEU A 51 -8.65 8.99 -1.43
CA LEU A 51 -8.51 7.93 -2.42
C LEU A 51 -9.65 7.97 -3.44
N MET A 52 -10.91 8.02 -2.97
CA MET A 52 -12.08 8.11 -3.86
C MET A 52 -12.04 9.38 -4.72
N GLN A 53 -11.63 10.50 -4.14
CA GLN A 53 -11.48 11.77 -4.84
C GLN A 53 -10.42 11.69 -5.95
N ILE A 54 -9.26 11.09 -5.66
CA ILE A 54 -8.18 10.86 -6.64
C ILE A 54 -8.66 9.91 -7.74
N CYS A 55 -9.24 8.76 -7.39
CA CYS A 55 -9.76 7.80 -8.36
C CYS A 55 -10.78 8.46 -9.30
N ASN A 56 -11.71 9.24 -8.76
CA ASN A 56 -12.75 9.92 -9.54
C ASN A 56 -12.19 11.04 -10.44
N ALA A 57 -11.26 11.83 -9.91
CA ALA A 57 -10.66 12.94 -10.66
C ALA A 57 -9.75 12.46 -11.80
N LEU A 58 -9.02 11.39 -11.57
CA LEU A 58 -8.09 10.79 -12.55
C LEU A 58 -8.75 9.72 -13.41
N ARG A 59 -10.00 9.36 -13.13
CA ARG A 59 -10.74 8.27 -13.79
C ARG A 59 -9.99 6.94 -13.76
N MET A 60 -9.43 6.61 -12.58
CA MET A 60 -8.67 5.40 -12.35
C MET A 60 -9.38 4.46 -11.37
N PRO A 61 -9.61 3.20 -11.73
CA PRO A 61 -10.21 2.21 -10.84
C PRO A 61 -9.43 1.98 -9.54
N THR A 62 -10.15 1.75 -8.44
CA THR A 62 -9.55 1.50 -7.11
C THR A 62 -8.66 0.27 -7.06
N ARG A 63 -8.85 -0.71 -7.96
CA ARG A 63 -8.01 -1.91 -8.05
C ARG A 63 -6.52 -1.65 -8.29
N TYR A 64 -6.18 -0.49 -8.88
CA TYR A 64 -4.78 -0.10 -9.05
C TYR A 64 -4.16 0.40 -7.75
N PHE A 65 -4.97 1.01 -6.88
CA PHE A 65 -4.55 1.55 -5.59
C PHE A 65 -4.63 0.54 -4.45
N LEU A 66 -5.43 -0.52 -4.61
CA LEU A 66 -5.62 -1.56 -3.61
C LEU A 66 -5.05 -2.88 -4.12
N SER A 67 -4.27 -3.55 -3.31
CA SER A 67 -3.64 -4.81 -3.67
C SER A 67 -4.00 -5.92 -2.69
N VAL A 68 -4.00 -7.14 -3.21
CA VAL A 68 -4.20 -8.36 -2.44
C VAL A 68 -2.87 -9.10 -2.31
N ASN A 69 -2.48 -9.43 -1.08
CA ASN A 69 -1.26 -10.19 -0.82
C ASN A 69 -0.01 -9.56 -1.48
N ASN A 70 0.06 -8.22 -1.45
CA ASN A 70 1.12 -7.41 -2.03
C ASN A 70 1.31 -7.58 -3.57
N ARG A 71 0.29 -8.07 -4.26
CA ARG A 71 0.30 -8.10 -5.73
C ARG A 71 -0.17 -6.75 -6.24
N HIS A 72 0.77 -5.91 -6.62
CA HIS A 72 0.52 -4.58 -7.15
C HIS A 72 0.35 -4.63 -8.67
N VAL A 73 -0.70 -3.96 -9.15
CA VAL A 73 -0.94 -3.76 -10.59
C VAL A 73 -0.67 -2.29 -10.89
N ILE A 74 0.23 -2.04 -11.83
CA ILE A 74 0.49 -0.69 -12.34
C ILE A 74 -0.04 -0.67 -13.77
N PRO A 75 -1.03 0.17 -14.10
CA PRO A 75 -1.55 0.27 -15.46
C PRO A 75 -0.49 0.89 -16.38
N THR A 76 -0.54 0.54 -17.65
CA THR A 76 0.14 1.29 -18.70
C THR A 76 -0.68 2.56 -19.01
N ARG A 77 -0.05 3.55 -19.64
CA ARG A 77 -0.74 4.75 -20.11
C ARG A 77 -1.93 4.44 -21.02
N GLU A 78 -1.74 3.49 -21.94
CA GLU A 78 -2.80 3.05 -22.85
C GLU A 78 -4.00 2.45 -22.10
N THR A 79 -3.74 1.56 -21.14
CA THR A 79 -4.80 0.95 -20.30
C THR A 79 -5.54 2.01 -19.50
N ALA A 80 -4.83 2.97 -18.90
CA ALA A 80 -5.44 4.06 -18.13
C ALA A 80 -6.34 4.95 -19.02
N THR A 81 -5.94 5.21 -20.26
CA THR A 81 -6.74 6.00 -21.22
C THR A 81 -8.02 5.27 -21.60
N ILE A 82 -7.95 3.98 -21.95
CA ILE A 82 -9.11 3.17 -22.33
C ILE A 82 -10.15 3.10 -21.20
N GLU A 83 -9.68 2.96 -19.97
CA GLU A 83 -10.55 2.91 -18.79
C GLU A 83 -11.18 4.26 -18.48
N ALA A 84 -10.46 5.35 -18.71
CA ALA A 84 -10.97 6.71 -18.52
C ALA A 84 -12.17 7.03 -19.44
N ASP A 85 -12.23 6.47 -20.65
CA ASP A 85 -13.33 6.68 -21.60
C ASP A 85 -14.65 6.02 -21.17
N ARG A 86 -14.55 4.94 -20.37
CA ARG A 86 -15.70 4.18 -19.87
C ARG A 86 -16.00 4.43 -18.41
N TRP A 87 -15.44 5.48 -17.86
CA TRP A 87 -15.44 5.77 -16.44
C TRP A 87 -16.84 5.92 -15.83
N LYS A 88 -17.04 5.25 -14.71
CA LYS A 88 -18.17 5.44 -13.81
C LYS A 88 -17.69 5.91 -12.44
N PRO A 89 -18.33 6.93 -11.84
CA PRO A 89 -17.90 7.45 -10.55
C PRO A 89 -17.92 6.40 -9.45
N ILE A 90 -16.84 6.35 -8.67
CA ILE A 90 -16.74 5.51 -7.48
C ILE A 90 -17.48 6.21 -6.35
N THR A 91 -18.34 5.47 -5.68
CA THR A 91 -19.12 5.96 -4.55
C THR A 91 -18.93 5.06 -3.32
N TRP A 92 -19.18 5.60 -2.14
CA TRP A 92 -19.19 4.84 -0.90
C TRP A 92 -20.56 4.22 -0.66
N SER A 93 -20.59 2.93 -0.31
CA SER A 93 -21.83 2.20 -0.08
C SER A 93 -22.20 2.19 1.40
N LEU A 94 -23.08 3.08 1.81
CA LEU A 94 -23.65 3.05 3.16
C LEU A 94 -24.47 1.78 3.40
N ASP A 95 -25.22 1.31 2.41
CA ASP A 95 -25.97 0.05 2.50
C ASP A 95 -25.06 -1.13 2.83
N ALA A 96 -23.87 -1.20 2.21
CA ALA A 96 -22.90 -2.26 2.52
C ALA A 96 -22.36 -2.13 3.95
N VAL A 97 -22.18 -0.92 4.46
CA VAL A 97 -21.80 -0.68 5.86
C VAL A 97 -22.88 -1.20 6.81
N GLU A 98 -24.13 -0.81 6.59
CA GLU A 98 -25.28 -1.22 7.42
C GLU A 98 -25.55 -2.73 7.38
N LEU A 99 -25.34 -3.35 6.21
CA LEU A 99 -25.48 -4.80 6.06
C LEU A 99 -24.35 -5.59 6.73
N THR A 100 -23.14 -5.01 6.81
CA THR A 100 -21.95 -5.71 7.31
C THR A 100 -21.75 -5.51 8.80
N PHE A 101 -22.00 -4.30 9.31
CA PHE A 101 -21.70 -3.92 10.68
C PHE A 101 -22.95 -3.55 11.46
N GLY A 102 -22.95 -3.81 12.76
CA GLY A 102 -24.05 -3.44 13.68
C GLY A 102 -24.24 -4.47 14.78
N ASP A 103 -25.38 -4.36 15.48
CA ASP A 103 -25.72 -5.21 16.63
C ASP A 103 -26.67 -6.37 16.27
N GLY A 104 -26.88 -6.64 14.96
CA GLY A 104 -27.75 -7.71 14.50
C GLY A 104 -27.05 -9.06 14.33
N GLU A 105 -27.85 -10.13 14.27
CA GLU A 105 -27.36 -11.47 13.99
C GLU A 105 -26.65 -11.52 12.61
N GLY A 106 -25.47 -12.15 12.57
CA GLY A 106 -24.64 -12.25 11.36
C GLY A 106 -23.86 -10.99 10.98
N LYS A 107 -23.97 -9.92 11.76
CA LYS A 107 -23.19 -8.69 11.58
C LYS A 107 -21.93 -8.67 12.43
N ILE A 108 -20.95 -7.90 11.98
CA ILE A 108 -19.72 -7.64 12.72
C ILE A 108 -20.00 -6.51 13.73
N TYR A 109 -19.73 -6.75 15.01
CA TYR A 109 -19.98 -5.75 16.04
C TYR A 109 -18.98 -4.60 15.98
N TRP A 110 -19.46 -3.37 16.17
CA TRP A 110 -18.61 -2.17 16.20
C TRP A 110 -17.51 -2.22 17.25
N LYS A 111 -17.74 -2.89 18.39
CA LYS A 111 -16.72 -3.10 19.43
C LYS A 111 -15.52 -3.91 18.93
N ASP A 112 -15.77 -4.91 18.06
CA ASP A 112 -14.71 -5.75 17.51
C ASP A 112 -13.89 -4.98 16.48
N VAL A 113 -14.56 -4.17 15.64
CA VAL A 113 -13.89 -3.24 14.71
C VAL A 113 -13.05 -2.21 15.47
N ALA A 114 -13.58 -1.66 16.58
CA ALA A 114 -12.87 -0.71 17.42
C ALA A 114 -11.60 -1.31 18.02
N SER A 115 -11.69 -2.55 18.52
CA SER A 115 -10.55 -3.28 19.08
C SER A 115 -9.40 -3.40 18.07
N ILE A 116 -9.72 -3.77 16.80
CA ILE A 116 -8.73 -3.93 15.73
C ILE A 116 -8.10 -2.59 15.35
N MET A 117 -8.89 -1.53 15.33
CA MET A 117 -8.43 -0.19 15.00
C MET A 117 -7.73 0.54 16.16
N GLY A 118 -7.74 -0.01 17.38
CA GLY A 118 -7.26 0.67 18.58
C GLY A 118 -8.07 1.92 18.93
N LEU A 119 -9.40 1.86 18.77
CA LEU A 119 -10.31 3.00 18.93
C LEU A 119 -11.38 2.74 19.99
N THR A 120 -12.08 3.81 20.39
CA THR A 120 -13.32 3.69 21.16
C THR A 120 -14.47 3.18 20.27
N PRO A 121 -15.47 2.44 20.81
CA PRO A 121 -16.52 1.78 20.01
C PRO A 121 -17.32 2.67 19.07
N GLN A 122 -17.50 3.95 19.38
CA GLN A 122 -18.25 4.90 18.54
C GLN A 122 -17.47 5.36 17.31
N LYS A 123 -16.14 5.47 17.39
CA LYS A 123 -15.31 6.01 16.32
C LYS A 123 -15.29 5.20 15.03
N PRO A 124 -15.27 3.84 15.04
CA PRO A 124 -15.39 3.07 13.81
C PRO A 124 -16.66 3.38 13.03
N HIS A 125 -17.80 3.46 13.71
CA HIS A 125 -19.08 3.81 13.09
C HIS A 125 -19.02 5.16 12.36
N GLU A 126 -18.48 6.20 13.02
CA GLU A 126 -18.31 7.52 12.40
C GLU A 126 -17.37 7.47 11.17
N ARG A 127 -16.30 6.66 11.23
CA ARG A 127 -15.37 6.48 10.12
C ARG A 127 -16.04 5.78 8.93
N PHE A 128 -16.75 4.69 9.18
CA PHE A 128 -17.46 3.96 8.12
C PHE A 128 -18.63 4.75 7.53
N LEU A 129 -19.23 5.70 8.27
CA LEU A 129 -20.16 6.68 7.72
C LEU A 129 -19.47 7.84 7.00
N LEU A 130 -18.14 7.84 6.89
CA LEU A 130 -17.31 8.91 6.35
C LEU A 130 -17.54 10.30 6.97
N ARG A 131 -18.10 10.35 8.20
CA ARG A 131 -18.29 11.58 8.96
C ARG A 131 -16.98 12.15 9.50
N THR A 132 -15.97 11.29 9.67
CA THR A 132 -14.63 11.65 10.09
C THR A 132 -13.61 11.11 9.11
N ARG A 133 -12.36 11.61 9.19
CA ARG A 133 -11.25 11.12 8.38
C ARG A 133 -11.04 9.63 8.62
N PHE A 134 -11.11 8.81 7.56
CA PHE A 134 -10.94 7.37 7.63
C PHE A 134 -9.60 6.97 6.99
N PRO A 135 -8.54 6.71 7.78
CA PRO A 135 -7.24 6.30 7.26
C PRO A 135 -7.33 5.01 6.45
N ILE A 136 -6.69 4.97 5.27
CA ILE A 136 -6.78 3.84 4.34
C ILE A 136 -6.26 2.54 4.95
N ASN A 137 -5.16 2.60 5.71
CA ASN A 137 -4.60 1.39 6.34
C ASN A 137 -5.52 0.83 7.42
N SER A 138 -6.19 1.68 8.20
CA SER A 138 -7.19 1.24 9.19
C SER A 138 -8.38 0.56 8.51
N PHE A 139 -8.84 1.08 7.36
CA PHE A 139 -9.88 0.48 6.54
C PHE A 139 -9.46 -0.89 6.00
N LEU A 140 -8.28 -0.97 5.37
CA LEU A 140 -7.76 -2.21 4.79
C LEU A 140 -7.41 -3.26 5.85
N LEU A 141 -6.94 -2.83 7.03
CA LEU A 141 -6.72 -3.70 8.19
C LEU A 141 -8.03 -4.37 8.62
N THR A 142 -9.09 -3.59 8.74
CA THR A 142 -10.43 -4.10 9.08
C THR A 142 -10.94 -5.08 8.03
N CYS A 143 -10.85 -4.73 6.75
CA CYS A 143 -11.22 -5.61 5.65
C CYS A 143 -10.43 -6.94 5.69
N SER A 144 -9.13 -6.87 5.93
CA SER A 144 -8.26 -8.05 6.03
C SER A 144 -8.63 -8.94 7.21
N HIS A 145 -8.86 -8.35 8.39
CA HIS A 145 -9.16 -9.09 9.61
C HIS A 145 -10.48 -9.87 9.51
N PHE A 146 -11.53 -9.22 9.00
CA PHE A 146 -12.85 -9.84 8.84
C PHE A 146 -13.02 -10.55 7.50
N ASN A 147 -11.95 -10.70 6.70
CA ASN A 147 -11.98 -11.33 5.38
C ASN A 147 -13.02 -10.69 4.44
N LEU A 148 -13.16 -9.37 4.51
CA LEU A 148 -14.04 -8.57 3.66
C LEU A 148 -13.30 -8.06 2.44
N SER A 149 -14.01 -7.94 1.33
CA SER A 149 -13.48 -7.20 0.18
C SER A 149 -13.71 -5.71 0.37
N PRO A 150 -12.70 -4.83 0.27
CA PRO A 150 -12.91 -3.38 0.33
C PRO A 150 -13.84 -2.86 -0.77
N PHE A 151 -13.99 -3.62 -1.88
CA PHE A 151 -14.85 -3.27 -3.01
C PHE A 151 -16.36 -3.40 -2.72
N ILE A 152 -16.77 -4.03 -1.63
CA ILE A 152 -18.18 -4.00 -1.22
C ILE A 152 -18.59 -2.62 -0.71
N PHE A 153 -17.63 -1.88 -0.11
CA PHE A 153 -17.84 -0.52 0.40
C PHE A 153 -17.54 0.53 -0.67
N LEU A 154 -16.54 0.29 -1.52
CA LEU A 154 -16.18 1.14 -2.64
C LEU A 154 -16.94 0.64 -3.87
N LYS A 155 -18.12 1.21 -4.17
CA LYS A 155 -18.87 0.89 -5.40
C LYS A 155 -18.08 1.37 -6.61
N ASP A 156 -17.21 0.49 -7.11
CA ASP A 156 -16.38 0.72 -8.29
C ASP A 156 -16.85 -0.20 -9.41
N GLU A 157 -17.74 0.31 -10.27
CA GLU A 157 -18.26 -0.43 -11.43
C GLU A 157 -17.26 -0.56 -12.58
N ASN A 158 -16.08 0.06 -12.43
CA ASN A 158 -15.00 -0.03 -13.42
C ASN A 158 -14.12 -1.28 -13.23
N GLN A 159 -14.48 -2.14 -12.28
CA GLN A 159 -13.78 -3.39 -12.02
C GLN A 159 -14.14 -4.46 -13.07
N PRO A 160 -13.20 -5.29 -13.56
CA PRO A 160 -13.56 -6.45 -14.34
C PRO A 160 -14.46 -7.38 -13.52
N ALA A 161 -15.46 -7.95 -14.16
CA ALA A 161 -16.53 -8.76 -13.52
C ALA A 161 -16.02 -9.92 -12.64
N ASP A 162 -14.76 -10.34 -12.80
CA ASP A 162 -14.17 -11.47 -12.08
C ASP A 162 -13.63 -11.14 -10.69
N ILE A 163 -13.32 -9.87 -10.41
CA ILE A 163 -12.78 -9.47 -9.08
C ILE A 163 -13.90 -9.29 -8.04
N GLY A 164 -15.13 -8.99 -8.49
CA GLY A 164 -16.31 -8.82 -7.62
C GLY A 164 -16.94 -10.13 -7.14
N LYS A 165 -16.53 -11.29 -7.70
CA LYS A 165 -17.05 -12.61 -7.34
C LYS A 165 -16.29 -13.31 -6.20
N ALA A 166 -15.54 -12.59 -5.37
CA ALA A 166 -15.27 -13.07 -4.02
C ALA A 166 -16.63 -13.26 -3.36
N LYS A 167 -17.09 -14.53 -3.34
CA LYS A 167 -18.41 -14.97 -2.93
C LYS A 167 -18.95 -14.12 -1.80
N ARG A 168 -20.01 -13.34 -2.06
CA ARG A 168 -20.98 -13.01 -1.05
C ARG A 168 -21.40 -14.34 -0.41
N GLN A 169 -20.82 -14.71 0.69
CA GLN A 169 -21.47 -15.63 1.62
C GLN A 169 -22.53 -14.79 2.34
N THR A 170 -23.57 -14.41 1.60
CA THR A 170 -24.85 -14.11 2.21
C THR A 170 -25.26 -15.41 2.88
N ALA A 171 -25.32 -15.38 4.19
CA ALA A 171 -26.08 -16.34 4.98
C ALA A 171 -27.56 -16.16 4.63
N THR A 172 -27.97 -16.62 3.45
CA THR A 172 -29.36 -16.95 3.18
C THR A 172 -29.55 -18.33 3.77
N SER A 173 -30.20 -18.36 4.90
CA SER A 173 -30.81 -19.54 5.48
C SER A 173 -31.84 -20.13 4.50
N SER A 174 -31.37 -20.99 3.59
CA SER A 174 -32.22 -22.00 2.97
C SER A 174 -31.85 -23.30 3.67
N SER A 175 -32.78 -23.74 4.48
CA SER A 175 -32.81 -25.01 5.16
C SER A 175 -32.84 -26.16 4.12
N THR A 176 -31.67 -26.63 3.75
CA THR A 176 -31.46 -27.97 3.24
C THR A 176 -30.34 -28.57 4.08
N PRO A 177 -30.50 -29.71 4.72
CA PRO A 177 -29.51 -30.26 5.63
C PRO A 177 -28.24 -30.56 4.82
N ALA A 178 -27.26 -29.70 4.92
CA ALA A 178 -25.92 -29.93 4.40
C ALA A 178 -25.32 -31.08 5.20
N LYS A 179 -24.95 -32.14 4.49
CA LYS A 179 -24.12 -33.24 4.98
C LYS A 179 -23.01 -32.67 5.85
N PRO A 180 -22.76 -33.22 7.07
CA PRO A 180 -21.73 -32.70 7.96
C PRO A 180 -20.40 -32.71 7.23
N ARG A 181 -19.74 -31.56 7.12
CA ARG A 181 -18.35 -31.47 6.69
C ARG A 181 -17.56 -32.27 7.72
N THR A 182 -17.12 -33.45 7.33
CA THR A 182 -16.17 -34.23 8.12
C THR A 182 -14.98 -33.35 8.46
N ALA A 183 -14.65 -33.26 9.73
CA ALA A 183 -13.41 -32.60 10.16
C ALA A 183 -12.26 -33.20 9.37
N PRO A 184 -11.24 -32.39 8.99
CA PRO A 184 -10.08 -32.92 8.24
C PRO A 184 -9.52 -34.12 9.00
N SER A 185 -9.25 -35.20 8.28
CA SER A 185 -8.71 -36.41 8.90
C SER A 185 -7.36 -36.09 9.51
N TYR A 186 -6.99 -36.82 10.56
CA TYR A 186 -5.68 -36.67 11.22
C TYR A 186 -4.52 -36.74 10.20
N ALA A 187 -4.63 -37.61 9.20
CA ALA A 187 -3.66 -37.73 8.11
C ALA A 187 -3.58 -36.46 7.22
N GLU A 188 -4.68 -35.76 6.99
CA GLU A 188 -4.69 -34.49 6.23
C GLU A 188 -4.06 -33.36 7.03
N LEU A 189 -4.27 -33.32 8.35
CA LEU A 189 -3.62 -32.35 9.24
C LEU A 189 -2.12 -32.58 9.31
N THR A 190 -1.68 -33.83 9.45
CA THR A 190 -0.25 -34.19 9.47
C THR A 190 0.43 -33.77 8.16
N ARG A 191 -0.16 -34.08 7.02
CA ARG A 191 0.37 -33.66 5.71
C ARG A 191 0.50 -32.12 5.57
N ARG A 192 -0.45 -31.36 6.12
CA ARG A 192 -0.37 -29.90 6.13
C ARG A 192 0.74 -29.37 7.05
N ILE A 193 0.96 -30.03 8.17
CA ILE A 193 2.06 -29.71 9.07
C ILE A 193 3.40 -29.96 8.37
N ASP A 194 3.60 -31.11 7.74
CA ASP A 194 4.82 -31.44 7.00
C ASP A 194 5.12 -30.41 5.89
N LEU A 195 4.09 -29.99 5.13
CA LEU A 195 4.25 -28.94 4.12
C LEU A 195 4.68 -27.60 4.73
N LEU A 196 4.08 -27.20 5.85
CA LEU A 196 4.43 -25.95 6.52
C LEU A 196 5.84 -25.99 7.11
N GLU A 197 6.27 -27.13 7.64
CA GLU A 197 7.65 -27.33 8.13
C GLU A 197 8.67 -27.21 6.98
N HIS A 198 8.34 -27.75 5.81
CA HIS A 198 9.18 -27.62 4.62
C HIS A 198 9.28 -26.14 4.16
N ASP A 199 8.15 -25.42 4.10
CA ASP A 199 8.11 -24.01 3.74
C ASP A 199 8.92 -23.14 4.72
N ILE A 200 8.85 -23.45 6.03
CA ILE A 200 9.64 -22.78 7.07
C ILE A 200 11.14 -23.03 6.87
N ALA A 201 11.53 -24.25 6.51
CA ALA A 201 12.92 -24.58 6.24
C ALA A 201 13.46 -23.81 5.03
N ASP A 202 12.71 -23.73 3.93
CA ASP A 202 13.07 -22.96 2.74
C ASP A 202 13.20 -21.45 3.06
N LEU A 203 12.26 -20.90 3.82
CA LEU A 203 12.32 -19.49 4.25
C LEU A 203 13.56 -19.21 5.13
N LYS A 204 13.91 -20.11 6.05
CA LYS A 204 15.11 -19.97 6.87
C LYS A 204 16.37 -19.96 6.00
N GLN A 205 16.46 -20.84 5.02
CA GLN A 205 17.60 -20.89 4.10
C GLN A 205 17.73 -19.61 3.28
N ARG A 206 16.62 -19.09 2.72
CA ARG A 206 16.61 -17.82 1.98
C ARG A 206 17.01 -16.66 2.88
N PHE A 207 16.54 -16.64 4.11
CA PHE A 207 16.89 -15.57 5.06
C PHE A 207 18.39 -15.58 5.39
N THR A 208 18.97 -16.75 5.63
CA THR A 208 20.43 -16.91 5.86
C THR A 208 21.24 -16.42 4.66
N THR A 209 20.80 -16.72 3.44
CA THR A 209 21.44 -16.26 2.20
C THR A 209 21.39 -14.73 2.07
N LEU A 210 20.26 -14.11 2.42
CA LEU A 210 20.11 -12.66 2.40
C LEU A 210 21.00 -11.97 3.44
N LEU A 211 21.10 -12.52 4.66
CA LEU A 211 22.00 -12.00 5.69
C LEU A 211 23.46 -12.03 5.21
N HIS A 212 23.90 -13.15 4.65
CA HIS A 212 25.26 -13.26 4.12
C HIS A 212 25.54 -12.24 3.02
N ARG A 213 24.58 -12.05 2.11
CA ARG A 213 24.69 -11.03 1.04
C ARG A 213 24.73 -9.60 1.60
N GLN A 214 23.98 -9.33 2.66
CA GLN A 214 24.02 -8.04 3.36
C GLN A 214 25.39 -7.79 4.00
N GLU A 215 25.97 -8.78 4.67
CA GLU A 215 27.32 -8.69 5.24
C GLU A 215 28.38 -8.43 4.17
N GLU A 216 28.29 -9.11 3.02
CA GLU A 216 29.17 -8.89 1.87
C GLU A 216 29.09 -7.45 1.33
N LEU A 217 27.87 -6.93 1.18
CA LEU A 217 27.64 -5.55 0.75
C LEU A 217 28.20 -4.55 1.75
N THR A 218 28.01 -4.79 3.04
CA THR A 218 28.54 -3.93 4.11
C THR A 218 30.07 -3.92 4.08
N LYS A 219 30.73 -5.07 3.90
CA LYS A 219 32.18 -5.14 3.73
C LYS A 219 32.67 -4.34 2.54
N ARG A 220 32.00 -4.44 1.36
CA ARG A 220 32.35 -3.69 0.16
C ARG A 220 32.18 -2.18 0.35
N VAL A 221 31.12 -1.74 1.02
CA VAL A 221 30.90 -0.32 1.34
C VAL A 221 32.01 0.20 2.24
N ASN A 222 32.37 -0.53 3.31
CA ASN A 222 33.42 -0.12 4.23
C ASN A 222 34.79 -0.01 3.53
N VAL A 223 35.12 -0.95 2.64
CA VAL A 223 36.37 -0.89 1.84
C VAL A 223 36.38 0.36 0.95
N ASN A 224 35.25 0.69 0.31
CA ASN A 224 35.16 1.88 -0.53
C ASN A 224 35.29 3.17 0.29
N ILE A 225 34.70 3.24 1.48
CA ILE A 225 34.85 4.39 2.38
C ILE A 225 36.32 4.57 2.79
N GLN A 226 37.03 3.50 3.15
CA GLN A 226 38.44 3.56 3.49
C GLN A 226 39.31 4.03 2.32
N ASN A 227 39.01 3.56 1.10
CA ASN A 227 39.74 3.98 -0.11
C ASN A 227 39.51 5.46 -0.42
N VAL A 228 38.31 5.98 -0.24
CA VAL A 228 38.00 7.41 -0.42
C VAL A 228 38.69 8.26 0.64
N GLN A 229 38.73 7.83 1.89
CA GLN A 229 39.44 8.53 2.96
C GLN A 229 40.96 8.54 2.72
N SER A 230 41.53 7.44 2.24
CA SER A 230 42.97 7.36 1.93
C SER A 230 43.35 8.22 0.74
N SER A 231 42.49 8.39 -0.27
CA SER A 231 42.73 9.28 -1.39
C SER A 231 42.62 10.76 -1.05
N HIS A 232 41.81 11.14 -0.05
CA HIS A 232 41.74 12.55 0.45
C HIS A 232 42.97 12.95 1.19
N ILE A 233 43.61 12.06 1.96
CA ILE A 233 44.84 12.36 2.72
C ILE A 233 46.03 12.60 1.77
N GLY A 234 45.98 12.05 0.52
CA GLY A 234 47.01 12.25 -0.49
C GLY A 234 47.02 13.64 -1.18
N ILE A 235 45.94 14.41 -1.06
CA ILE A 235 45.81 15.73 -1.73
C ILE A 235 46.33 16.87 -0.88
N ASP A 236 46.38 16.74 0.45
CA ASP A 236 46.85 17.79 1.35
C ASP A 236 48.37 17.97 1.38
N HIS A 237 49.14 17.14 0.63
CA HIS A 237 50.61 17.26 0.55
C HIS A 237 51.14 17.78 -0.80
N ILE A 238 50.28 18.26 -1.69
CA ILE A 238 50.75 19.03 -2.85
C ILE A 238 50.96 20.50 -2.38
N GLY A 239 52.18 20.75 -1.93
CA GLY A 239 52.58 22.06 -1.39
C GLY A 239 52.27 23.18 -2.38
N ILE A 240 51.59 24.19 -1.89
CA ILE A 240 51.49 25.50 -2.53
C ILE A 240 52.88 26.10 -2.44
N ALA A 241 53.69 26.01 -3.52
CA ALA A 241 54.89 26.82 -3.65
C ALA A 241 54.42 28.27 -3.69
N ALA A 242 54.74 29.02 -2.66
CA ALA A 242 54.49 30.43 -2.57
C ALA A 242 55.35 31.11 -3.67
N ASP A 243 54.68 31.71 -4.63
CA ASP A 243 55.28 32.55 -5.65
C ASP A 243 55.63 33.88 -5.01
N GLU A 244 56.92 34.03 -4.58
CA GLU A 244 57.52 35.29 -4.13
C GLU A 244 57.62 36.21 -5.32
N ARG A 245 56.76 37.19 -5.47
CA ARG A 245 56.96 38.31 -6.40
C ARG A 245 57.94 39.31 -5.78
N PRO A 246 59.05 39.66 -6.47
CA PRO A 246 59.94 40.71 -6.00
C PRO A 246 59.30 42.09 -6.14
N ASP A 247 59.49 42.91 -5.12
CA ASP A 247 59.13 44.33 -5.04
C ASP A 247 59.65 45.12 -6.23
N ALA A 248 58.76 45.76 -6.97
CA ALA A 248 59.13 46.80 -7.92
C ALA A 248 59.26 48.14 -7.16
N GLN A 249 60.51 48.60 -7.11
CA GLN A 249 60.91 49.87 -6.62
C GLN A 249 60.17 51.05 -7.23
N LYS A 250 59.73 51.97 -6.41
CA LYS A 250 59.36 53.33 -6.78
C LYS A 250 60.66 54.10 -7.10
N SER A 251 60.64 54.83 -8.20
CA SER A 251 61.47 56.00 -8.44
C SER A 251 60.65 57.02 -9.24
N GLU A 252 60.53 58.17 -8.60
CA GLU A 252 60.32 59.55 -9.08
C GLU A 252 59.09 59.85 -9.93
#